data_1b1c38484ab357b8c6c4cb1dcf81a92c
#
_entry.id   1b1c38484ab357b8c6c4cb1dcf81a92c
#
_cell.length_a   1.000
_cell.length_b   1.000
_cell.length_c   1.000
_cell.angle_alpha   90.00
_cell.angle_beta   90.00
_cell.angle_gamma   90.00
#
_symmetry.space_group_name_H-M   'P 1'
#
loop_
_entity.id
_entity.type
_entity.pdbx_description
1 polymer ?
#
loop_
_entity_poly.entity_id
_entity_poly.type
_entity_poly.pdbx_seq_one_letter_code
_entity_poly.pdbx_strand_id
1 'polypeptide(L)'
;MGHKVHPYGFRLGVSRTWTAKWYADKDYTTLLKEDMAIRKLVDKRLANASVSQVEIERGINHVTVTVHTAKPGIVIGKGGQNVEILRQQIGALTNRKVKLEIKEIRQPELDAHLVAMNIAQQLTRRIAFRKAMKQGIQRTMKAGAKGVKIMVAGRLGGSEMARREWDKEGRIPLGTLRADISYGQIHAHTTYGRIGVKVWIYRGDIIPERTPPQVVGAAVTSVAGGV
;
A
#
# COMPACT_ATOMS: atom_id res chain seq x y z
N MET A 1 0.44 -9.48 27.26
CA MET A 1 0.35 -8.43 26.21
C MET A 1 -0.57 -8.92 25.10
N GLY A 2 -1.57 -8.12 24.70
CA GLY A 2 -2.49 -8.50 23.62
C GLY A 2 -1.82 -8.55 22.25
N HIS A 3 -2.25 -9.47 21.41
CA HIS A 3 -1.84 -9.55 20.02
C HIS A 3 -2.53 -8.46 19.20
N LYS A 4 -1.79 -7.80 18.31
CA LYS A 4 -2.33 -6.73 17.45
C LYS A 4 -2.66 -7.30 16.08
N VAL A 5 -3.88 -7.04 15.61
CA VAL A 5 -4.30 -7.42 14.25
C VAL A 5 -3.66 -6.49 13.23
N HIS A 6 -3.38 -7.02 12.04
CA HIS A 6 -2.86 -6.21 10.93
C HIS A 6 -3.91 -5.18 10.50
N PRO A 7 -3.57 -3.87 10.40
CA PRO A 7 -4.55 -2.82 10.12
C PRO A 7 -5.34 -3.02 8.83
N TYR A 8 -4.69 -3.54 7.78
CA TYR A 8 -5.35 -3.82 6.51
C TYR A 8 -6.27 -5.05 6.63
N GLY A 9 -5.80 -6.13 7.27
CA GLY A 9 -6.61 -7.34 7.45
C GLY A 9 -7.90 -7.07 8.22
N PHE A 10 -7.84 -6.22 9.24
CA PHE A 10 -9.00 -5.82 10.03
C PHE A 10 -10.05 -5.01 9.23
N ARG A 11 -9.62 -4.34 8.15
CA ARG A 11 -10.46 -3.45 7.32
C ARG A 11 -10.81 -4.01 5.96
N LEU A 12 -10.38 -5.22 5.64
CA LEU A 12 -10.75 -5.88 4.38
C LEU A 12 -12.26 -6.09 4.30
N GLY A 13 -12.83 -5.78 3.14
CA GLY A 13 -14.27 -5.86 2.90
C GLY A 13 -15.09 -4.69 3.44
N VAL A 14 -14.51 -3.79 4.26
CA VAL A 14 -15.19 -2.60 4.79
C VAL A 14 -14.67 -1.33 4.11
N SER A 15 -13.40 -1.00 4.32
CA SER A 15 -12.79 0.22 3.77
C SER A 15 -11.65 -0.06 2.79
N ARG A 16 -11.20 -1.31 2.69
CA ARG A 16 -10.13 -1.74 1.78
C ARG A 16 -10.50 -3.02 1.04
N THR A 17 -9.99 -3.13 -0.19
CA THR A 17 -10.08 -4.31 -1.02
C THR A 17 -8.75 -5.05 -1.08
N TRP A 18 -8.77 -6.26 -1.63
CA TRP A 18 -7.57 -7.06 -1.84
C TRP A 18 -6.64 -6.45 -2.89
N THR A 19 -5.34 -6.67 -2.73
CA THR A 19 -4.33 -6.27 -3.74
C THR A 19 -4.22 -7.24 -4.91
N ALA A 20 -4.71 -8.46 -4.74
CA ALA A 20 -4.87 -9.43 -5.81
C ALA A 20 -6.37 -9.66 -6.01
N LYS A 21 -6.87 -9.36 -7.21
CA LYS A 21 -8.29 -9.43 -7.56
C LYS A 21 -8.48 -10.50 -8.62
N TRP A 22 -8.57 -11.75 -8.20
CA TRP A 22 -8.84 -12.90 -9.06
C TRP A 22 -9.37 -14.06 -8.23
N TYR A 23 -10.04 -14.97 -8.92
CA TYR A 23 -10.53 -16.22 -8.36
C TYR A 23 -9.98 -17.39 -9.16
N ALA A 24 -9.61 -18.47 -8.49
CA ALA A 24 -9.22 -19.73 -9.10
C ALA A 24 -9.61 -20.89 -8.18
N ASP A 25 -10.09 -21.96 -8.76
CA ASP A 25 -10.49 -23.18 -8.07
C ASP A 25 -9.31 -24.20 -8.07
N LYS A 26 -8.93 -24.68 -9.26
CA LYS A 26 -7.92 -25.75 -9.40
C LYS A 26 -6.47 -25.22 -9.42
N ASP A 27 -6.22 -24.08 -10.06
CA ASP A 27 -4.86 -23.57 -10.34
C ASP A 27 -4.38 -22.52 -9.34
N TYR A 28 -5.00 -22.45 -8.17
CA TYR A 28 -4.71 -21.42 -7.16
C TYR A 28 -3.21 -21.34 -6.81
N THR A 29 -2.56 -22.49 -6.60
CA THR A 29 -1.15 -22.54 -6.19
C THR A 29 -0.20 -22.01 -7.26
N THR A 30 -0.47 -22.29 -8.53
CA THR A 30 0.34 -21.82 -9.66
C THR A 30 0.20 -20.34 -9.84
N LEU A 31 -1.03 -19.81 -9.83
CA LEU A 31 -1.30 -18.39 -9.93
C LEU A 31 -0.72 -17.59 -8.76
N LEU A 32 -0.79 -18.12 -7.55
CA LEU A 32 -0.18 -17.48 -6.38
C LEU A 32 1.35 -17.40 -6.50
N LYS A 33 2.01 -18.47 -6.98
CA LYS A 33 3.47 -18.47 -7.24
C LYS A 33 3.84 -17.43 -8.29
N GLU A 34 3.07 -17.31 -9.37
CA GLU A 34 3.26 -16.28 -10.40
C GLU A 34 3.13 -14.87 -9.80
N ASP A 35 2.09 -14.61 -8.99
CA ASP A 35 1.91 -13.29 -8.33
C ASP A 35 3.09 -12.94 -7.43
N MET A 36 3.59 -13.91 -6.68
CA MET A 36 4.79 -13.70 -5.85
C MET A 36 6.04 -13.42 -6.70
N ALA A 37 6.19 -14.09 -7.84
CA ALA A 37 7.28 -13.86 -8.77
C ALA A 37 7.18 -12.46 -9.41
N ILE A 38 5.98 -12.03 -9.83
CA ILE A 38 5.72 -10.69 -10.36
C ILE A 38 6.10 -9.62 -9.34
N ARG A 39 5.63 -9.74 -8.08
CA ARG A 39 5.97 -8.79 -7.01
C ARG A 39 7.47 -8.70 -6.78
N LYS A 40 8.16 -9.83 -6.68
CA LYS A 40 9.63 -9.87 -6.52
C LYS A 40 10.37 -9.23 -7.70
N LEU A 41 9.88 -9.44 -8.93
CA LEU A 41 10.46 -8.84 -10.12
C LEU A 41 10.27 -7.32 -10.11
N VAL A 42 9.07 -6.84 -9.79
CA VAL A 42 8.78 -5.40 -9.66
C VAL A 42 9.66 -4.77 -8.59
N ASP A 43 9.74 -5.36 -7.39
CA ASP A 43 10.56 -4.85 -6.28
C ASP A 43 12.04 -4.77 -6.67
N LYS A 44 12.56 -5.79 -7.36
CA LYS A 44 13.95 -5.83 -7.81
C LYS A 44 14.27 -4.79 -8.87
N ARG A 45 13.39 -4.63 -9.87
CA ARG A 45 13.59 -3.70 -10.99
C ARG A 45 13.34 -2.25 -10.63
N LEU A 46 12.34 -2.02 -9.79
CA LEU A 46 11.87 -0.70 -9.44
C LEU A 46 12.27 -0.25 -8.03
N ALA A 47 13.37 -0.79 -7.49
CA ALA A 47 13.87 -0.44 -6.15
C ALA A 47 14.07 1.08 -5.93
N ASN A 48 14.42 1.84 -6.98
CA ASN A 48 14.63 3.28 -6.93
C ASN A 48 13.37 4.11 -7.26
N ALA A 49 12.29 3.46 -7.70
CA ALA A 49 11.08 4.14 -8.14
C ALA A 49 10.10 4.47 -7.00
N SER A 50 10.42 4.09 -5.76
CA SER A 50 9.54 4.30 -4.60
C SER A 50 8.15 3.73 -4.84
N VAL A 51 8.08 2.42 -5.12
CA VAL A 51 6.83 1.69 -5.29
C VAL A 51 6.18 1.50 -3.93
N SER A 52 4.90 1.83 -3.82
CA SER A 52 4.10 1.63 -2.60
C SER A 52 3.37 0.30 -2.60
N GLN A 53 2.65 0.02 -3.68
CA GLN A 53 1.77 -1.13 -3.78
C GLN A 53 1.74 -1.64 -5.22
N VAL A 54 1.59 -2.96 -5.38
CA VAL A 54 1.36 -3.62 -6.66
C VAL A 54 0.03 -4.35 -6.58
N GLU A 55 -0.92 -3.96 -7.42
CA GLU A 55 -2.21 -4.64 -7.57
C GLU A 55 -2.15 -5.54 -8.80
N ILE A 56 -2.74 -6.73 -8.69
CA ILE A 56 -2.76 -7.73 -9.76
C ILE A 56 -4.20 -8.15 -9.98
N GLU A 57 -4.70 -7.92 -11.18
CA GLU A 57 -6.02 -8.35 -11.61
C GLU A 57 -5.87 -9.37 -12.75
N ARG A 58 -6.52 -10.51 -12.63
CA ARG A 58 -6.45 -11.57 -13.64
C ARG A 58 -7.79 -11.73 -14.33
N GLY A 59 -7.80 -11.48 -15.63
CA GLY A 59 -8.89 -11.87 -16.51
C GLY A 59 -8.63 -13.24 -17.14
N ILE A 60 -9.52 -13.66 -18.03
CA ILE A 60 -9.43 -14.95 -18.72
C ILE A 60 -8.13 -15.04 -19.54
N ASN A 61 -7.84 -14.04 -20.39
CA ASN A 61 -6.71 -14.03 -21.32
C ASN A 61 -5.65 -12.96 -21.05
N HIS A 62 -5.84 -12.13 -20.02
CA HIS A 62 -4.92 -11.04 -19.72
C HIS A 62 -4.69 -10.89 -18.23
N VAL A 63 -3.53 -10.36 -17.89
CA VAL A 63 -3.17 -10.00 -16.52
C VAL A 63 -2.92 -8.49 -16.50
N THR A 64 -3.63 -7.77 -15.65
CA THR A 64 -3.41 -6.34 -15.44
C THR A 64 -2.60 -6.17 -14.15
N VAL A 65 -1.43 -5.55 -14.27
CA VAL A 65 -0.57 -5.22 -13.14
C VAL A 65 -0.55 -3.72 -12.98
N THR A 66 -1.11 -3.22 -11.87
CA THR A 66 -1.12 -1.80 -11.54
C THR A 66 -0.05 -1.50 -10.50
N VAL A 67 0.89 -0.64 -10.84
CA VAL A 67 2.01 -0.24 -9.97
C VAL A 67 1.75 1.16 -9.44
N HIS A 68 1.58 1.29 -8.12
CA HIS A 68 1.45 2.58 -7.44
C HIS A 68 2.83 3.10 -7.05
N THR A 69 3.23 4.24 -7.57
CA THR A 69 4.57 4.81 -7.37
C THR A 69 4.53 6.31 -7.12
N ALA A 70 5.50 6.81 -6.34
CA ALA A 70 5.71 8.24 -6.17
C ALA A 70 6.57 8.86 -7.30
N LYS A 71 7.25 8.03 -8.10
CA LYS A 71 8.17 8.50 -9.16
C LYS A 71 7.86 7.79 -10.48
N PRO A 72 6.75 8.12 -11.15
CA PRO A 72 6.33 7.44 -12.37
C PRO A 72 7.37 7.55 -13.50
N GLY A 73 8.09 8.66 -13.60
CA GLY A 73 9.12 8.86 -14.60
C GLY A 73 10.25 7.81 -14.59
N ILE A 74 10.62 7.31 -13.40
CA ILE A 74 11.64 6.25 -13.28
C ILE A 74 11.09 4.91 -13.76
N VAL A 75 9.80 4.64 -13.50
CA VAL A 75 9.14 3.40 -13.97
C VAL A 75 9.00 3.42 -15.48
N ILE A 76 8.58 4.54 -16.06
CA ILE A 76 8.37 4.68 -17.51
C ILE A 76 9.72 4.62 -18.23
N GLY A 77 10.73 5.32 -17.74
CA GLY A 77 12.04 5.41 -18.37
C GLY A 77 12.04 6.27 -19.65
N LYS A 78 13.19 6.35 -20.30
CA LYS A 78 13.33 7.10 -21.55
C LYS A 78 12.52 6.42 -22.66
N GLY A 79 11.55 7.14 -23.24
CA GLY A 79 10.72 6.63 -24.33
C GLY A 79 9.89 5.39 -23.99
N GLY A 80 9.62 5.10 -22.70
CA GLY A 80 8.82 3.95 -22.29
C GLY A 80 9.56 2.60 -22.26
N GLN A 81 10.87 2.58 -22.48
CA GLN A 81 11.67 1.35 -22.55
C GLN A 81 11.57 0.48 -21.30
N ASN A 82 11.61 1.09 -20.10
CA ASN A 82 11.55 0.32 -18.85
C ASN A 82 10.21 -0.40 -18.69
N VAL A 83 9.12 0.24 -19.08
CA VAL A 83 7.77 -0.36 -19.05
C VAL A 83 7.68 -1.54 -19.99
N GLU A 84 8.22 -1.40 -21.22
CA GLU A 84 8.14 -2.48 -22.20
C GLU A 84 8.98 -3.68 -21.78
N ILE A 85 10.19 -3.46 -21.27
CA ILE A 85 11.04 -4.53 -20.72
C ILE A 85 10.33 -5.24 -19.56
N LEU A 86 9.72 -4.47 -18.64
CA LEU A 86 8.99 -5.03 -17.51
C LEU A 86 7.79 -5.85 -17.97
N ARG A 87 7.02 -5.34 -18.95
CA ARG A 87 5.88 -6.02 -19.56
C ARG A 87 6.29 -7.34 -20.20
N GLN A 88 7.38 -7.37 -20.98
CA GLN A 88 7.91 -8.59 -21.59
C GLN A 88 8.34 -9.62 -20.54
N GLN A 89 9.02 -9.17 -19.47
CA GLN A 89 9.45 -10.06 -18.38
C GLN A 89 8.28 -10.67 -17.62
N ILE A 90 7.24 -9.88 -17.34
CA ILE A 90 6.03 -10.39 -16.69
C ILE A 90 5.27 -11.33 -17.64
N GLY A 91 5.22 -11.00 -18.94
CA GLY A 91 4.60 -11.84 -19.96
C GLY A 91 5.28 -13.22 -20.06
N ALA A 92 6.60 -13.26 -19.99
CA ALA A 92 7.38 -14.51 -19.98
C ALA A 92 7.12 -15.36 -18.72
N LEU A 93 6.80 -14.73 -17.58
CA LEU A 93 6.46 -15.44 -16.34
C LEU A 93 5.05 -16.03 -16.36
N THR A 94 4.09 -15.34 -16.97
CA THR A 94 2.66 -15.70 -16.88
C THR A 94 2.14 -16.39 -18.14
N ASN A 95 2.90 -16.41 -19.24
CA ASN A 95 2.48 -16.90 -20.57
C ASN A 95 1.13 -16.30 -21.04
N ARG A 96 0.79 -15.09 -20.56
CA ARG A 96 -0.45 -14.36 -20.90
C ARG A 96 -0.15 -12.96 -21.37
N LYS A 97 -1.12 -12.32 -22.03
CA LYS A 97 -1.02 -10.90 -22.39
C LYS A 97 -1.00 -10.06 -21.10
N VAL A 98 -0.02 -9.19 -20.96
CA VAL A 98 0.13 -8.34 -19.78
C VAL A 98 -0.20 -6.89 -20.12
N LYS A 99 -1.06 -6.28 -19.32
CA LYS A 99 -1.32 -4.84 -19.32
C LYS A 99 -0.65 -4.26 -18.07
N LEU A 100 0.29 -3.34 -18.26
CA LEU A 100 0.94 -2.64 -17.16
C LEU A 100 0.33 -1.24 -17.03
N GLU A 101 -0.19 -0.93 -15.85
CA GLU A 101 -0.71 0.39 -15.51
C GLU A 101 0.15 1.02 -14.44
N ILE A 102 0.43 2.32 -14.56
CA ILE A 102 1.21 3.08 -13.59
C ILE A 102 0.30 4.14 -13.01
N LYS A 103 0.09 4.07 -11.69
CA LYS A 103 -0.67 5.07 -10.94
C LYS A 103 0.26 5.91 -10.08
N GLU A 104 0.21 7.21 -10.26
CA GLU A 104 1.00 8.15 -9.47
C GLU A 104 0.39 8.37 -8.10
N ILE A 105 1.25 8.38 -7.08
CA ILE A 105 0.89 8.80 -5.72
C ILE A 105 1.27 10.26 -5.56
N ARG A 106 0.27 11.15 -5.59
CA ARG A 106 0.48 12.60 -5.51
C ARG A 106 1.06 13.07 -4.17
N GLN A 107 0.73 12.38 -3.09
CA GLN A 107 1.18 12.72 -1.71
C GLN A 107 1.89 11.53 -1.08
N PRO A 108 3.19 11.33 -1.38
CA PRO A 108 3.96 10.21 -0.86
C PRO A 108 4.12 10.22 0.67
N GLU A 109 4.03 11.39 1.29
CA GLU A 109 4.10 11.56 2.73
C GLU A 109 2.90 10.99 3.48
N LEU A 110 1.76 10.80 2.82
CA LEU A 110 0.57 10.15 3.37
C LEU A 110 0.53 8.64 3.14
N ASP A 111 1.54 8.09 2.47
CA ASP A 111 1.67 6.65 2.27
C ASP A 111 2.66 6.06 3.26
N ALA A 112 2.16 5.18 4.14
CA ALA A 112 2.96 4.60 5.22
C ALA A 112 4.11 3.72 4.70
N HIS A 113 3.95 3.07 3.54
CA HIS A 113 5.02 2.25 2.96
C HIS A 113 6.18 3.11 2.47
N LEU A 114 5.88 4.22 1.78
CA LEU A 114 6.88 5.15 1.28
C LEU A 114 7.62 5.88 2.41
N VAL A 115 6.89 6.28 3.46
CA VAL A 115 7.51 6.88 4.67
C VAL A 115 8.41 5.87 5.36
N ALA A 116 7.98 4.60 5.50
CA ALA A 116 8.81 3.55 6.07
C ALA A 116 10.08 3.30 5.24
N MET A 117 9.97 3.32 3.89
CA MET A 117 11.10 3.19 2.97
C MET A 117 12.10 4.33 3.14
N ASN A 118 11.63 5.56 3.26
CA ASN A 118 12.48 6.73 3.48
C ASN A 118 13.24 6.61 4.81
N ILE A 119 12.55 6.24 5.89
CA ILE A 119 13.20 6.04 7.20
C ILE A 119 14.23 4.91 7.13
N ALA A 120 13.89 3.78 6.48
CA ALA A 120 14.82 2.66 6.31
C ALA A 120 16.08 3.07 5.54
N GLN A 121 15.95 3.86 4.48
CA GLN A 121 17.09 4.41 3.73
C GLN A 121 17.95 5.35 4.59
N GLN A 122 17.34 6.19 5.44
CA GLN A 122 18.07 7.04 6.37
C GLN A 122 18.85 6.23 7.40
N LEU A 123 18.26 5.16 7.94
CA LEU A 123 18.94 4.26 8.89
C LEU A 123 20.12 3.53 8.24
N THR A 124 19.98 3.09 7.00
CA THR A 124 21.09 2.49 6.23
C THR A 124 22.23 3.48 6.01
N ARG A 125 21.92 4.77 5.87
CA ARG A 125 22.93 5.87 5.78
C ARG A 125 23.47 6.30 7.15
N ARG A 126 23.22 5.54 8.21
CA ARG A 126 23.69 5.81 9.59
C ARG A 126 23.19 7.11 10.21
N ILE A 127 22.05 7.63 9.76
CA ILE A 127 21.39 8.78 10.40
C ILE A 127 20.81 8.32 11.75
N ALA A 128 20.90 9.16 12.77
CA ALA A 128 20.36 8.86 14.09
C ALA A 128 18.86 8.55 14.00
N PHE A 129 18.45 7.38 14.50
CA PHE A 129 17.08 6.86 14.36
C PHE A 129 16.03 7.80 14.96
N ARG A 130 16.34 8.50 16.09
CA ARG A 130 15.43 9.50 16.67
C ARG A 130 15.18 10.68 15.74
N LYS A 131 16.24 11.16 15.06
CA LYS A 131 16.13 12.24 14.07
C LYS A 131 15.30 11.79 12.87
N ALA A 132 15.55 10.58 12.35
CA ALA A 132 14.80 10.01 11.23
C ALA A 132 13.29 9.85 11.55
N MET A 133 12.94 9.35 12.76
CA MET A 133 11.56 9.21 13.21
C MET A 133 10.86 10.58 13.33
N LYS A 134 11.47 11.55 14.05
CA LYS A 134 10.89 12.89 14.22
C LYS A 134 10.68 13.59 12.88
N GLN A 135 11.67 13.52 11.97
CA GLN A 135 11.55 14.10 10.64
C GLN A 135 10.43 13.44 9.83
N GLY A 136 10.28 12.11 9.92
CA GLY A 136 9.18 11.37 9.29
C GLY A 136 7.83 11.84 9.80
N ILE A 137 7.65 11.93 11.12
CA ILE A 137 6.42 12.41 11.76
C ILE A 137 6.07 13.82 11.31
N GLN A 138 7.03 14.76 11.42
CA GLN A 138 6.80 16.16 11.03
C GLN A 138 6.39 16.33 9.57
N ARG A 139 7.03 15.61 8.64
CA ARG A 139 6.67 15.66 7.22
C ARG A 139 5.26 15.14 6.97
N THR A 140 4.92 14.01 7.58
CA THR A 140 3.60 13.40 7.44
C THR A 140 2.49 14.26 8.05
N MET A 141 2.73 14.88 9.21
CA MET A 141 1.77 15.81 9.83
C MET A 141 1.58 17.08 8.99
N LYS A 142 2.67 17.63 8.43
CA LYS A 142 2.60 18.79 7.49
C LYS A 142 1.82 18.46 6.22
N ALA A 143 1.87 17.21 5.75
CA ALA A 143 1.10 16.75 4.59
C ALA A 143 -0.41 16.56 4.88
N GLY A 144 -0.86 16.80 6.11
CA GLY A 144 -2.27 16.76 6.49
C GLY A 144 -2.74 15.44 7.12
N ALA A 145 -1.84 14.59 7.60
CA ALA A 145 -2.23 13.41 8.38
C ALA A 145 -2.85 13.83 9.72
N LYS A 146 -3.91 13.14 10.15
CA LYS A 146 -4.56 13.35 11.45
C LYS A 146 -3.83 12.65 12.61
N GLY A 147 -2.91 11.77 12.28
CA GLY A 147 -2.05 11.10 13.26
C GLY A 147 -1.07 10.15 12.61
N VAL A 148 0.10 10.03 13.23
CA VAL A 148 1.22 9.19 12.77
C VAL A 148 1.83 8.46 13.95
N LYS A 149 2.18 7.19 13.73
CA LYS A 149 2.99 6.41 14.66
C LYS A 149 4.09 5.71 13.88
N ILE A 150 5.31 5.88 14.35
CA ILE A 150 6.48 5.20 13.80
C ILE A 150 7.08 4.33 14.90
N MET A 151 7.43 3.10 14.55
CA MET A 151 8.10 2.17 15.45
C MET A 151 9.31 1.58 14.76
N VAL A 152 10.44 1.62 15.43
CA VAL A 152 11.70 1.06 14.97
C VAL A 152 12.17 0.02 15.97
N ALA A 153 12.55 -1.16 15.49
CA ALA A 153 12.96 -2.29 16.34
C ALA A 153 14.18 -3.01 15.76
N GLY A 154 15.14 -3.30 16.61
CA GLY A 154 16.39 -3.97 16.24
C GLY A 154 17.58 -3.43 17.04
N ARG A 155 18.80 -3.63 16.53
CA ARG A 155 20.05 -3.10 17.11
C ARG A 155 20.20 -1.61 16.77
N LEU A 156 19.47 -0.77 17.50
CA LEU A 156 19.42 0.66 17.24
C LEU A 156 20.75 1.34 17.62
N GLY A 157 21.34 2.06 16.65
CA GLY A 157 22.63 2.69 16.83
C GLY A 157 23.82 1.72 16.95
N GLY A 158 23.66 0.45 16.57
CA GLY A 158 24.71 -0.58 16.67
C GLY A 158 24.86 -1.22 18.05
N SER A 159 23.91 -0.98 18.99
CA SER A 159 23.93 -1.60 20.31
C SER A 159 23.84 -3.13 20.22
N GLU A 160 24.53 -3.86 21.11
CA GLU A 160 24.49 -5.33 21.13
C GLU A 160 23.09 -5.86 21.41
N MET A 161 22.39 -5.27 22.36
CA MET A 161 21.02 -5.65 22.68
C MET A 161 20.02 -4.95 21.77
N ALA A 162 19.15 -5.73 21.16
CA ALA A 162 18.04 -5.21 20.39
C ALA A 162 17.00 -4.53 21.30
N ARG A 163 16.52 -3.39 20.88
CA ARG A 163 15.42 -2.70 21.57
C ARG A 163 14.41 -2.16 20.57
N ARG A 164 13.26 -1.77 21.09
CA ARG A 164 12.17 -1.19 20.33
C ARG A 164 11.89 0.22 20.84
N GLU A 165 11.95 1.18 19.96
CA GLU A 165 11.54 2.55 20.23
C GLU A 165 10.40 2.94 19.29
N TRP A 166 9.50 3.77 19.76
CA TRP A 166 8.38 4.29 18.98
C TRP A 166 8.07 5.72 19.38
N ASP A 167 7.55 6.46 18.41
CA ASP A 167 7.08 7.83 18.63
C ASP A 167 5.77 8.02 17.88
N LYS A 168 4.87 8.88 18.40
CA LYS A 168 3.55 9.14 17.82
C LYS A 168 3.17 10.59 17.98
N GLU A 169 2.42 11.10 17.01
CA GLU A 169 1.80 12.41 17.04
C GLU A 169 0.37 12.28 16.51
N GLY A 170 -0.57 13.01 17.14
CA GLY A 170 -1.97 12.94 16.78
C GLY A 170 -2.68 11.65 17.22
N ARG A 171 -3.83 11.38 16.59
CA ARG A 171 -4.76 10.29 16.94
C ARG A 171 -4.63 9.12 15.94
N ILE A 172 -4.61 7.89 16.44
CA ILE A 172 -4.55 6.68 15.60
C ILE A 172 -5.54 5.64 16.12
N PRO A 173 -6.78 5.68 15.68
CA PRO A 173 -7.84 4.80 16.17
C PRO A 173 -7.77 3.43 15.47
N LEU A 174 -6.90 2.52 15.95
CA LEU A 174 -6.70 1.20 15.33
C LEU A 174 -7.95 0.31 15.41
N GLY A 175 -8.77 0.45 16.44
CA GLY A 175 -10.00 -0.33 16.63
C GLY A 175 -11.21 0.18 15.84
N THR A 176 -11.14 1.35 15.20
CA THR A 176 -12.24 1.92 14.44
C THR A 176 -12.20 1.44 13.00
N LEU A 177 -13.21 0.71 12.53
CA LEU A 177 -13.26 0.15 11.17
C LEU A 177 -13.33 1.21 10.08
N ARG A 178 -14.07 2.30 10.31
CA ARG A 178 -14.21 3.41 9.37
C ARG A 178 -12.96 4.27 9.21
N ALA A 179 -11.97 4.13 10.12
CA ALA A 179 -10.75 4.92 10.07
C ALA A 179 -9.85 4.45 8.90
N ASP A 180 -9.48 5.37 8.00
CA ASP A 180 -8.49 5.10 6.95
C ASP A 180 -7.09 5.15 7.54
N ILE A 181 -6.52 3.96 7.76
CA ILE A 181 -5.18 3.80 8.30
C ILE A 181 -4.29 3.19 7.23
N SER A 182 -3.31 3.97 6.76
CA SER A 182 -2.22 3.45 5.96
C SER A 182 -1.19 2.78 6.86
N TYR A 183 -0.72 1.59 6.47
CA TYR A 183 0.27 0.82 7.20
C TYR A 183 1.39 0.39 6.28
N GLY A 184 2.63 0.54 6.73
CA GLY A 184 3.81 0.08 6.01
C GLY A 184 4.82 -0.56 6.96
N GLN A 185 5.45 -1.62 6.49
CA GLN A 185 6.54 -2.30 7.20
C GLN A 185 7.69 -2.56 6.24
N ILE A 186 8.89 -2.12 6.62
CA ILE A 186 10.12 -2.29 5.84
C ILE A 186 11.26 -2.68 6.77
N HIS A 187 12.20 -3.42 6.23
CA HIS A 187 13.44 -3.80 6.91
C HIS A 187 14.61 -3.03 6.34
N ALA A 188 15.28 -2.23 7.18
CA ALA A 188 16.54 -1.59 6.84
C ALA A 188 17.70 -2.56 7.06
N HIS A 189 18.49 -2.80 6.03
CA HIS A 189 19.71 -3.62 6.12
C HIS A 189 20.87 -2.74 6.57
N THR A 190 21.38 -3.00 7.77
CA THR A 190 22.52 -2.31 8.33
C THR A 190 23.70 -3.26 8.51
N THR A 191 24.90 -2.74 8.77
CA THR A 191 26.10 -3.56 9.04
C THR A 191 25.95 -4.45 10.27
N TYR A 192 25.09 -4.06 11.24
CA TYR A 192 24.83 -4.81 12.47
C TYR A 192 23.57 -5.68 12.43
N GLY A 193 22.97 -5.86 11.26
CA GLY A 193 21.76 -6.67 11.07
C GLY A 193 20.58 -5.90 10.49
N ARG A 194 19.39 -6.45 10.63
CA ARG A 194 18.16 -5.84 10.11
C ARG A 194 17.44 -5.05 11.19
N ILE A 195 17.02 -3.84 10.84
CA ILE A 195 16.18 -3.00 11.68
C ILE A 195 14.79 -2.94 11.04
N GLY A 196 13.76 -3.38 11.77
CA GLY A 196 12.37 -3.32 11.31
C GLY A 196 11.78 -1.94 11.56
N VAL A 197 11.22 -1.31 10.53
CA VAL A 197 10.49 -0.04 10.59
C VAL A 197 9.03 -0.33 10.31
N LYS A 198 8.13 0.10 11.21
CA LYS A 198 6.68 0.02 11.06
C LYS A 198 6.08 1.42 11.18
N VAL A 199 5.22 1.78 10.24
CA VAL A 199 4.58 3.09 10.18
C VAL A 199 3.08 2.92 10.09
N TRP A 200 2.34 3.70 10.85
CA TRP A 200 0.88 3.84 10.82
C TRP A 200 0.54 5.30 10.58
N ILE A 201 -0.26 5.59 9.57
CA ILE A 201 -0.71 6.94 9.26
C ILE A 201 -2.23 6.93 9.21
N TYR A 202 -2.85 7.76 10.04
CA TYR A 202 -4.27 8.00 10.04
C TYR A 202 -4.59 9.21 9.17
N ARG A 203 -5.33 8.98 8.09
CA ARG A 203 -5.73 10.01 7.11
C ARG A 203 -7.07 10.68 7.48
N GLY A 204 -7.95 9.95 8.13
CA GLY A 204 -9.28 10.40 8.53
C GLY A 204 -10.28 9.24 8.50
N ASP A 205 -11.55 9.55 8.76
CA ASP A 205 -12.62 8.55 8.70
C ASP A 205 -13.24 8.55 7.30
N ILE A 206 -13.48 7.36 6.76
CA ILE A 206 -14.27 7.13 5.55
C ILE A 206 -15.72 7.02 6.00
N ILE A 207 -16.50 8.04 5.71
CA ILE A 207 -17.95 8.05 5.96
C ILE A 207 -18.59 7.67 4.62
N PRO A 208 -19.28 6.50 4.53
CA PRO A 208 -20.04 6.18 3.32
C PRO A 208 -21.12 7.25 3.14
N GLU A 209 -21.17 7.86 1.96
CA GLU A 209 -22.29 8.72 1.61
C GLU A 209 -23.56 7.88 1.66
N ARG A 210 -24.52 8.29 2.50
CA ARG A 210 -25.85 7.69 2.48
C ARG A 210 -26.49 8.09 1.15
N THR A 211 -26.52 7.18 0.20
CA THR A 211 -27.38 7.33 -0.97
C THR A 211 -28.81 7.49 -0.43
N PRO A 212 -29.49 8.62 -0.68
CA PRO A 212 -30.88 8.74 -0.26
C PRO A 212 -31.65 7.56 -0.88
N PRO A 213 -32.59 6.93 -0.16
CA PRO A 213 -33.38 5.86 -0.73
C PRO A 213 -34.02 6.39 -2.01
N GLN A 214 -33.75 5.73 -3.13
CA GLN A 214 -34.48 6.01 -4.37
C GLN A 214 -35.94 5.74 -4.04
N VAL A 215 -36.73 6.81 -3.95
CA VAL A 215 -38.18 6.72 -3.89
C VAL A 215 -38.57 6.15 -5.25
N VAL A 216 -38.79 4.83 -5.31
CA VAL A 216 -39.42 4.18 -6.45
C VAL A 216 -40.81 4.79 -6.51
N GLY A 217 -41.00 5.75 -7.42
CA GLY A 217 -42.25 6.40 -7.65
C GLY A 217 -43.29 5.32 -7.94
N ALA A 218 -44.24 5.17 -7.03
CA ALA A 218 -45.42 4.38 -7.29
C ALA A 218 -46.12 4.99 -8.50
N ALA A 219 -46.09 4.27 -9.64
CA ALA A 219 -46.85 4.62 -10.80
C ALA A 219 -48.33 4.55 -10.39
N VAL A 220 -48.92 5.73 -10.19
CA VAL A 220 -50.36 5.86 -10.04
C VAL A 220 -50.96 5.53 -11.41
N THR A 221 -51.42 4.30 -11.57
CA THR A 221 -52.30 3.88 -12.67
C THR A 221 -53.63 4.57 -12.43
N SER A 222 -53.85 5.74 -13.08
CA SER A 222 -55.18 6.33 -13.22
C SER A 222 -56.01 5.43 -14.14
N VAL A 223 -56.86 4.62 -13.55
CA VAL A 223 -57.94 3.95 -14.28
C VAL A 223 -58.98 5.03 -14.57
N ALA A 224 -58.97 5.56 -15.79
CA ALA A 224 -60.06 6.37 -16.32
C ALA A 224 -61.24 5.42 -16.64
N GLY A 225 -62.27 5.44 -15.81
CA GLY A 225 -63.56 4.86 -16.14
C GLY A 225 -64.23 5.69 -17.24
N GLY A 226 -64.51 5.07 -18.36
CA GLY A 226 -65.38 5.64 -19.38
C GLY A 226 -66.79 4.96 -19.30
N VAL A 227 -67.80 5.78 -19.26
CA VAL A 227 -69.20 5.47 -19.46
C VAL A 227 -69.46 5.24 -20.93
#